data_5c3689f63e0b95ad99d557745c946ada
#
_entry.id   5c3689f63e0b95ad99d557745c946ada
#
_cell.length_a   1.000
_cell.length_b   1.000
_cell.length_c   1.000
_cell.angle_alpha   90.00
_cell.angle_beta   90.00
_cell.angle_gamma   90.00
#
_symmetry.space_group_name_H-M   'P 1'
#
loop_
_entity.id
_entity.type
_entity.pdbx_description
1 polymer ?
#
loop_
_entity_poly.entity_id
_entity_poly.type
_entity_poly.pdbx_seq_one_letter_code
_entity_poly.pdbx_strand_id
1 'polypeptide(L)'
;FRRLAIKKGTKMLSLKSKYRTHTCGELNASNVGESVVLSGWVHRKRDHGSLMFVDLRDNYGITQVVFDGGNEALEKVRPESVIKVMGTVVARDGAAVNDKIPTGAIEIQAQSFEVLTNSDVLPFQVFGDDDSVAEDLRLKYRYIDLRRESLHKNILFRNRVMKFLRDKMWDMGFSEFQTPILTASSPEGARDF
;
A
#
# COMPACT_ATOMS: atom_id res chain seq x y z
N PHE A 1 15.64 31.10 24.43
CA PHE A 1 15.38 29.85 23.64
C PHE A 1 15.12 30.26 22.19
N ARG A 2 16.11 30.00 21.29
CA ARG A 2 15.96 30.26 19.86
C ARG A 2 14.91 29.29 19.28
N ARG A 3 13.83 29.84 18.69
CA ARG A 3 12.90 29.07 17.86
C ARG A 3 13.69 28.35 16.76
N LEU A 4 13.77 27.04 16.83
CA LEU A 4 14.18 26.24 15.68
C LEU A 4 13.12 26.43 14.59
N ALA A 5 13.42 27.25 13.60
CA ALA A 5 12.63 27.34 12.39
C ALA A 5 12.75 25.99 11.67
N ILE A 6 11.71 25.18 11.72
CA ILE A 6 11.59 23.99 10.90
C ILE A 6 11.56 24.48 9.45
N LYS A 7 12.66 24.29 8.75
CA LYS A 7 12.74 24.56 7.31
C LYS A 7 11.64 23.72 6.62
N LYS A 8 10.64 24.42 6.06
CA LYS A 8 9.75 23.84 5.06
C LYS A 8 10.62 23.32 3.91
N GLY A 9 10.70 22.02 3.75
CA GLY A 9 11.47 21.36 2.69
C GLY A 9 12.18 20.12 3.18
N THR A 10 11.47 19.23 3.85
CA THR A 10 11.96 17.85 3.99
C THR A 10 11.98 17.28 2.58
N LYS A 11 13.17 17.21 1.97
CA LYS A 11 13.41 16.52 0.71
C LYS A 11 12.88 15.11 0.92
N MET A 12 11.74 14.78 0.31
CA MET A 12 11.21 13.42 0.36
C MET A 12 12.36 12.51 -0.07
N LEU A 13 12.73 11.57 0.79
CA LEU A 13 13.70 10.54 0.46
C LEU A 13 13.24 9.91 -0.84
N SER A 14 14.11 9.84 -1.83
CA SER A 14 13.80 9.19 -3.09
C SER A 14 13.36 7.77 -2.80
N LEU A 15 12.13 7.42 -3.14
CA LEU A 15 11.60 6.06 -3.02
C LEU A 15 12.13 5.13 -4.13
N LYS A 16 12.97 5.67 -5.04
CA LYS A 16 13.63 4.92 -6.11
C LYS A 16 14.65 3.94 -5.53
N SER A 17 14.63 2.73 -6.04
CA SER A 17 15.53 1.65 -5.65
C SER A 17 15.76 0.70 -6.84
N LYS A 18 16.58 -0.34 -6.65
CA LYS A 18 16.71 -1.40 -7.67
C LYS A 18 15.42 -2.17 -7.95
N TYR A 19 14.42 -2.02 -7.07
CA TYR A 19 13.14 -2.71 -7.22
C TYR A 19 12.06 -1.81 -7.86
N ARG A 20 12.19 -0.48 -7.81
CA ARG A 20 11.19 0.42 -8.39
C ARG A 20 11.78 1.77 -8.76
N THR A 21 11.26 2.36 -9.83
CA THR A 21 11.48 3.75 -10.21
C THR A 21 10.39 4.67 -9.68
N HIS A 22 9.15 4.16 -9.58
CA HIS A 22 7.95 4.87 -9.15
C HIS A 22 7.15 4.01 -8.17
N THR A 23 6.25 4.67 -7.41
CA THR A 23 5.24 3.99 -6.62
C THR A 23 4.00 3.68 -7.45
N CYS A 24 3.14 2.76 -6.98
CA CYS A 24 1.90 2.41 -7.67
C CYS A 24 0.81 3.50 -7.59
N GLY A 25 1.05 4.61 -6.90
CA GLY A 25 0.09 5.69 -6.72
C GLY A 25 0.49 7.03 -7.34
N GLU A 26 1.73 7.17 -7.85
CA GLU A 26 2.23 8.47 -8.33
C GLU A 26 2.15 8.67 -9.84
N LEU A 27 1.95 7.59 -10.60
CA LEU A 27 1.88 7.67 -12.05
C LEU A 27 0.57 8.32 -12.52
N ASN A 28 0.68 9.11 -13.58
CA ASN A 28 -0.43 9.83 -14.17
C ASN A 28 -0.22 10.07 -15.68
N ALA A 29 -1.10 10.80 -16.33
CA ALA A 29 -1.05 11.04 -17.77
C ALA A 29 0.25 11.73 -18.25
N SER A 30 0.96 12.47 -17.39
CA SER A 30 2.22 13.09 -17.78
C SER A 30 3.38 12.10 -17.94
N ASN A 31 3.23 10.88 -17.41
CA ASN A 31 4.24 9.82 -17.51
C ASN A 31 4.04 8.92 -18.74
N VAL A 32 3.03 9.18 -19.59
CA VAL A 32 2.77 8.37 -20.80
C VAL A 32 4.01 8.36 -21.71
N GLY A 33 4.41 7.15 -22.12
CA GLY A 33 5.64 6.90 -22.89
C GLY A 33 6.88 6.62 -22.05
N GLU A 34 6.84 6.83 -20.73
CA GLU A 34 7.97 6.52 -19.86
C GLU A 34 8.12 5.01 -19.61
N SER A 35 9.37 4.52 -19.58
CA SER A 35 9.68 3.19 -19.10
C SER A 35 9.83 3.21 -17.57
N VAL A 36 9.07 2.38 -16.89
CA VAL A 36 9.02 2.35 -15.42
C VAL A 36 9.24 0.94 -14.88
N VAL A 37 9.72 0.89 -13.64
CA VAL A 37 9.79 -0.33 -12.84
C VAL A 37 8.91 -0.13 -11.62
N LEU A 38 7.92 -1.02 -11.45
CA LEU A 38 7.05 -1.07 -10.28
C LEU A 38 7.26 -2.36 -9.51
N SER A 39 7.13 -2.30 -8.20
CA SER A 39 7.07 -3.50 -7.35
C SER A 39 5.96 -3.36 -6.34
N GLY A 40 5.21 -4.42 -6.15
CA GLY A 40 4.07 -4.42 -5.25
C GLY A 40 3.43 -5.79 -5.09
N TRP A 41 2.34 -5.81 -4.38
CA TRP A 41 1.49 -6.98 -4.21
C TRP A 41 0.51 -7.09 -5.36
N VAL A 42 0.30 -8.31 -5.87
CA VAL A 42 -0.79 -8.62 -6.80
C VAL A 42 -2.11 -8.50 -6.04
N HIS A 43 -2.82 -7.40 -6.25
CA HIS A 43 -4.08 -7.13 -5.57
C HIS A 43 -5.22 -7.92 -6.18
N ARG A 44 -5.34 -7.86 -7.51
CA ARG A 44 -6.34 -8.57 -8.28
C ARG A 44 -5.77 -8.96 -9.65
N LYS A 45 -6.18 -10.13 -10.12
CA LYS A 45 -5.82 -10.64 -11.44
C LYS A 45 -7.09 -10.96 -12.22
N ARG A 46 -7.12 -10.58 -13.50
CA ARG A 46 -8.24 -10.84 -14.42
C ARG A 46 -7.68 -11.35 -15.73
N ASP A 47 -8.15 -12.50 -16.13
CA ASP A 47 -7.80 -13.13 -17.39
C ASP A 47 -8.89 -12.83 -18.44
N HIS A 48 -8.49 -12.29 -19.60
CA HIS A 48 -9.34 -12.02 -20.74
C HIS A 48 -8.84 -12.77 -22.00
N GLY A 49 -8.22 -13.92 -21.81
CA GLY A 49 -7.71 -14.79 -22.87
C GLY A 49 -6.40 -14.27 -23.47
N SER A 50 -6.46 -13.34 -24.41
CA SER A 50 -5.26 -12.78 -25.05
C SER A 50 -4.53 -11.76 -24.18
N LEU A 51 -5.14 -11.26 -23.11
CA LEU A 51 -4.57 -10.28 -22.20
C LEU A 51 -4.83 -10.66 -20.75
N MET A 52 -3.86 -10.45 -19.90
CA MET A 52 -4.00 -10.59 -18.46
C MET A 52 -3.79 -9.25 -17.77
N PHE A 53 -4.77 -8.84 -16.98
CA PHE A 53 -4.75 -7.61 -16.20
C PHE A 53 -4.40 -7.90 -14.76
N VAL A 54 -3.42 -7.17 -14.23
CA VAL A 54 -2.99 -7.26 -12.83
C VAL A 54 -3.09 -5.87 -12.21
N ASP A 55 -3.90 -5.76 -11.17
CA ASP A 55 -3.90 -4.58 -10.33
C ASP A 55 -2.74 -4.73 -9.31
N LEU A 56 -1.65 -4.00 -9.53
CA LEU A 56 -0.46 -4.00 -8.68
C LEU A 56 -0.61 -2.93 -7.61
N ARG A 57 -0.49 -3.29 -6.34
CA ARG A 57 -0.67 -2.41 -5.19
C ARG A 57 0.61 -2.27 -4.39
N ASP A 58 0.88 -1.05 -3.93
CA ASP A 58 1.82 -0.77 -2.86
C ASP A 58 1.16 0.06 -1.74
N ASN A 59 1.95 0.62 -0.83
CA ASN A 59 1.41 1.47 0.24
C ASN A 59 0.84 2.81 -0.26
N TYR A 60 1.18 3.22 -1.48
CA TYR A 60 0.87 4.54 -2.04
C TYR A 60 -0.32 4.51 -2.99
N GLY A 61 -0.66 3.35 -3.55
CA GLY A 61 -1.79 3.21 -4.44
C GLY A 61 -1.82 1.90 -5.22
N ILE A 62 -2.61 1.93 -6.31
CA ILE A 62 -2.82 0.80 -7.21
C ILE A 62 -2.61 1.29 -8.64
N THR A 63 -1.89 0.50 -9.43
CA THR A 63 -1.74 0.72 -10.88
C THR A 63 -2.08 -0.56 -11.63
N GLN A 64 -2.87 -0.47 -12.69
CA GLN A 64 -3.13 -1.60 -13.56
C GLN A 64 -1.93 -1.88 -14.45
N VAL A 65 -1.58 -3.14 -14.55
CA VAL A 65 -0.54 -3.67 -15.44
C VAL A 65 -1.20 -4.65 -16.40
N VAL A 66 -0.91 -4.50 -17.69
CA VAL A 66 -1.40 -5.36 -18.76
C VAL A 66 -0.26 -6.23 -19.26
N PHE A 67 -0.50 -7.51 -19.31
CA PHE A 67 0.42 -8.52 -19.85
C PHE A 67 -0.21 -9.17 -21.06
N ASP A 68 0.61 -9.55 -22.02
CA ASP A 68 0.19 -10.47 -23.09
C ASP A 68 -0.21 -11.81 -22.49
N GLY A 69 -1.29 -12.41 -23.01
CA GLY A 69 -1.82 -13.68 -22.52
C GLY A 69 -0.88 -14.86 -22.75
N GLY A 70 -1.21 -15.98 -22.12
CA GLY A 70 -0.44 -17.24 -22.28
C GLY A 70 0.87 -17.30 -21.48
N ASN A 71 1.03 -16.46 -20.47
CA ASN A 71 2.20 -16.51 -19.59
C ASN A 71 1.94 -17.43 -18.39
N GLU A 72 2.33 -18.71 -18.51
CA GLU A 72 2.15 -19.72 -17.46
C GLU A 72 2.73 -19.31 -16.10
N ALA A 73 3.83 -18.56 -16.08
CA ALA A 73 4.44 -18.10 -14.83
C ALA A 73 3.50 -17.12 -14.11
N LEU A 74 2.85 -16.23 -14.86
CA LEU A 74 1.91 -15.26 -14.30
C LEU A 74 0.58 -15.91 -13.88
N GLU A 75 0.14 -16.95 -14.60
CA GLU A 75 -1.05 -17.72 -14.23
C GLU A 75 -0.94 -18.34 -12.83
N LYS A 76 0.25 -18.80 -12.46
CA LYS A 76 0.54 -19.42 -11.15
C LYS A 76 0.68 -18.39 -10.00
N VAL A 77 0.83 -17.11 -10.33
CA VAL A 77 0.94 -16.04 -9.32
C VAL A 77 -0.40 -15.84 -8.63
N ARG A 78 -0.40 -15.95 -7.31
CA ARG A 78 -1.60 -15.77 -6.46
C ARG A 78 -1.75 -14.30 -6.03
N PRO A 79 -2.96 -13.87 -5.65
CA PRO A 79 -3.16 -12.62 -4.94
C PRO A 79 -2.23 -12.50 -3.72
N GLU A 80 -1.78 -11.29 -3.41
CA GLU A 80 -0.80 -10.97 -2.36
C GLU A 80 0.62 -11.51 -2.59
N SER A 81 0.91 -12.18 -3.71
CA SER A 81 2.29 -12.39 -4.14
C SER A 81 2.97 -11.06 -4.47
N VAL A 82 4.26 -10.98 -4.28
CA VAL A 82 5.04 -9.78 -4.61
C VAL A 82 5.71 -9.98 -5.95
N ILE A 83 5.45 -9.05 -6.87
CA ILE A 83 6.09 -9.04 -8.19
C ILE A 83 6.77 -7.70 -8.46
N LYS A 84 7.79 -7.75 -9.29
CA LYS A 84 8.43 -6.60 -9.91
C LYS A 84 8.11 -6.63 -11.39
N VAL A 85 7.68 -5.50 -11.93
CA VAL A 85 7.27 -5.36 -13.34
C VAL A 85 8.05 -4.23 -13.96
N MET A 86 8.58 -4.44 -15.15
CA MET A 86 9.12 -3.41 -16.02
C MET A 86 8.19 -3.27 -17.22
N GLY A 87 7.85 -2.04 -17.57
CA GLY A 87 6.94 -1.76 -18.69
C GLY A 87 6.88 -0.29 -19.04
N THR A 88 6.05 0.02 -20.03
CA THR A 88 5.81 1.38 -20.51
C THR A 88 4.45 1.88 -20.03
N VAL A 89 4.41 3.12 -19.59
CA VAL A 89 3.15 3.80 -19.24
C VAL A 89 2.40 4.14 -20.51
N VAL A 90 1.14 3.70 -20.60
CA VAL A 90 0.24 4.01 -21.73
C VAL A 90 -1.04 4.65 -21.22
N ALA A 91 -1.63 5.53 -22.03
CA ALA A 91 -2.94 6.09 -21.72
C ALA A 91 -4.01 5.01 -21.96
N ARG A 92 -5.04 4.99 -21.11
CA ARG A 92 -6.24 4.17 -21.37
C ARG A 92 -7.17 4.89 -22.32
N ASP A 93 -7.81 4.13 -23.20
CA ASP A 93 -8.89 4.65 -24.02
C ASP A 93 -10.07 5.11 -23.16
N GLY A 94 -10.81 6.13 -23.62
CA GLY A 94 -11.82 6.81 -22.82
C GLY A 94 -12.83 5.90 -22.12
N ALA A 95 -13.26 4.80 -22.76
CA ALA A 95 -14.17 3.80 -22.16
C ALA A 95 -13.48 2.91 -21.10
N ALA A 96 -12.17 2.78 -21.12
CA ALA A 96 -11.38 1.97 -20.20
C ALA A 96 -10.86 2.75 -18.99
N VAL A 97 -11.04 4.07 -18.94
CA VAL A 97 -10.66 4.92 -17.80
C VAL A 97 -11.40 4.48 -16.54
N ASN A 98 -10.67 4.34 -15.44
CA ASN A 98 -11.23 3.91 -14.15
C ASN A 98 -11.12 5.04 -13.11
N ASP A 99 -12.16 5.83 -12.96
CA ASP A 99 -12.19 6.95 -12.01
C ASP A 99 -12.14 6.55 -10.54
N LYS A 100 -12.23 5.25 -10.23
CA LYS A 100 -12.18 4.74 -8.85
C LYS A 100 -10.76 4.71 -8.27
N ILE A 101 -9.75 4.79 -9.12
CA ILE A 101 -8.35 4.80 -8.69
C ILE A 101 -7.62 6.03 -9.26
N PRO A 102 -6.70 6.65 -8.50
CA PRO A 102 -6.00 7.87 -8.95
C PRO A 102 -5.19 7.69 -10.25
N THR A 103 -4.71 6.48 -10.50
CA THR A 103 -3.92 6.11 -11.70
C THR A 103 -4.81 5.61 -12.85
N GLY A 104 -6.12 5.74 -12.73
CA GLY A 104 -7.07 5.08 -13.64
C GLY A 104 -7.10 5.59 -15.08
N ALA A 105 -6.47 6.73 -15.38
CA ALA A 105 -6.28 7.24 -16.72
C ALA A 105 -5.14 6.57 -17.49
N ILE A 106 -4.29 5.81 -16.81
CA ILE A 106 -3.12 5.13 -17.41
C ILE A 106 -3.10 3.64 -17.03
N GLU A 107 -2.28 2.89 -17.73
CA GLU A 107 -1.91 1.53 -17.39
C GLU A 107 -0.45 1.27 -17.80
N ILE A 108 0.11 0.17 -17.33
CA ILE A 108 1.47 -0.25 -17.70
C ILE A 108 1.38 -1.41 -18.66
N GLN A 109 1.87 -1.22 -19.88
CA GLN A 109 2.13 -2.33 -20.81
C GLN A 109 3.39 -3.04 -20.35
N ALA A 110 3.25 -4.24 -19.80
CA ALA A 110 4.36 -5.01 -19.26
C ALA A 110 5.28 -5.50 -20.37
N GLN A 111 6.58 -5.36 -20.16
CA GLN A 111 7.65 -5.91 -21.01
C GLN A 111 8.30 -7.12 -20.35
N SER A 112 8.45 -7.09 -19.05
CA SER A 112 8.97 -8.20 -18.25
C SER A 112 8.46 -8.13 -16.81
N PHE A 113 8.48 -9.26 -16.13
CA PHE A 113 8.21 -9.33 -14.71
C PHE A 113 9.08 -10.39 -14.02
N GLU A 114 9.20 -10.23 -12.71
CA GLU A 114 9.92 -11.14 -11.82
C GLU A 114 9.05 -11.38 -10.58
N VAL A 115 8.85 -12.64 -10.21
CA VAL A 115 8.18 -12.99 -8.96
C VAL A 115 9.20 -12.93 -7.84
N LEU A 116 9.06 -11.95 -6.95
CA LEU A 116 9.96 -11.78 -5.81
C LEU A 116 9.59 -12.71 -4.66
N THR A 117 8.29 -12.93 -4.46
CA THR A 117 7.77 -13.84 -3.41
C THR A 117 6.39 -14.30 -3.79
N ASN A 118 6.15 -15.60 -3.72
CA ASN A 118 4.81 -16.17 -3.84
C ASN A 118 4.07 -16.11 -2.51
N SER A 119 2.76 -15.88 -2.55
CA SER A 119 1.88 -16.03 -1.40
C SER A 119 1.34 -17.46 -1.31
N ASP A 120 1.02 -17.88 -0.10
CA ASP A 120 0.18 -19.05 0.14
C ASP A 120 -1.29 -18.75 -0.19
N VAL A 121 -2.15 -19.77 -0.07
CA VAL A 121 -3.59 -19.58 -0.18
C VAL A 121 -4.07 -18.68 0.95
N LEU A 122 -4.72 -17.58 0.60
CA LEU A 122 -5.22 -16.62 1.57
C LEU A 122 -6.43 -17.21 2.34
N PRO A 123 -6.51 -16.99 3.65
CA PRO A 123 -7.67 -17.41 4.45
C PRO A 123 -8.95 -16.62 4.10
N PHE A 124 -8.80 -15.42 3.57
CA PHE A 124 -9.86 -14.57 3.03
C PHE A 124 -9.27 -13.54 2.05
N GLN A 125 -10.14 -12.93 1.25
CA GLN A 125 -9.72 -11.94 0.26
C GLN A 125 -9.39 -10.59 0.89
N VAL A 126 -8.32 -9.96 0.39
CA VAL A 126 -7.90 -8.61 0.81
C VAL A 126 -8.65 -7.52 0.04
N PHE A 127 -9.00 -7.80 -1.22
CA PHE A 127 -9.73 -6.86 -2.07
C PHE A 127 -11.25 -6.96 -1.83
N GLY A 128 -11.93 -5.80 -1.92
CA GLY A 128 -13.35 -5.67 -1.62
C GLY A 128 -13.62 -5.51 -0.12
N ASP A 129 -14.76 -4.89 0.18
CA ASP A 129 -15.26 -4.72 1.55
C ASP A 129 -16.25 -5.83 1.86
N ASP A 130 -15.75 -7.07 1.88
CA ASP A 130 -16.56 -8.22 2.31
C ASP A 130 -16.58 -8.30 3.84
N ASP A 131 -17.62 -7.75 4.46
CA ASP A 131 -17.82 -7.80 5.90
C ASP A 131 -18.32 -9.17 6.40
N SER A 132 -18.49 -10.15 5.49
CA SER A 132 -18.91 -11.51 5.84
C SER A 132 -17.82 -12.34 6.51
N VAL A 133 -16.57 -11.89 6.48
CA VAL A 133 -15.45 -12.59 7.11
C VAL A 133 -15.58 -12.54 8.63
N ALA A 134 -15.67 -13.71 9.28
CA ALA A 134 -15.82 -13.84 10.72
C ALA A 134 -14.68 -13.13 11.48
N GLU A 135 -15.02 -12.50 12.60
CA GLU A 135 -14.09 -11.66 13.36
C GLU A 135 -12.90 -12.46 13.92
N ASP A 136 -13.13 -13.66 14.40
CA ASP A 136 -12.11 -14.57 14.90
C ASP A 136 -11.05 -14.90 13.83
N LEU A 137 -11.47 -15.12 12.60
CA LEU A 137 -10.59 -15.35 11.46
C LEU A 137 -9.77 -14.10 11.12
N ARG A 138 -10.41 -12.92 11.14
CA ARG A 138 -9.77 -11.63 10.93
C ARG A 138 -8.73 -11.32 12.02
N LEU A 139 -9.03 -11.62 13.26
CA LEU A 139 -8.12 -11.44 14.39
C LEU A 139 -6.94 -12.42 14.31
N LYS A 140 -7.18 -13.67 13.94
CA LYS A 140 -6.14 -14.68 13.76
C LYS A 140 -5.14 -14.30 12.66
N TYR A 141 -5.64 -13.76 11.54
CA TYR A 141 -4.82 -13.33 10.40
C TYR A 141 -4.77 -11.80 10.29
N ARG A 142 -4.56 -11.13 11.41
CA ARG A 142 -4.62 -9.68 11.53
C ARG A 142 -3.72 -8.93 10.53
N TYR A 143 -2.56 -9.46 10.22
CA TYR A 143 -1.62 -8.89 9.25
C TYR A 143 -2.17 -8.86 7.82
N ILE A 144 -3.10 -9.76 7.46
CA ILE A 144 -3.83 -9.75 6.18
C ILE A 144 -4.99 -8.76 6.26
N ASP A 145 -5.77 -8.80 7.34
CA ASP A 145 -6.91 -7.92 7.56
C ASP A 145 -6.51 -6.42 7.54
N LEU A 146 -5.34 -6.08 8.10
CA LEU A 146 -4.80 -4.71 8.06
C LEU A 146 -4.46 -4.20 6.65
N ARG A 147 -4.42 -5.07 5.65
CA ARG A 147 -4.23 -4.70 4.24
C ARG A 147 -5.54 -4.37 3.52
N ARG A 148 -6.69 -4.69 4.11
CA ARG A 148 -8.01 -4.34 3.56
C ARG A 148 -8.18 -2.82 3.59
N GLU A 149 -8.78 -2.27 2.54
CA GLU A 149 -8.81 -0.82 2.32
C GLU A 149 -9.51 -0.06 3.45
N SER A 150 -10.68 -0.55 3.91
CA SER A 150 -11.44 0.07 5.00
C SER A 150 -10.64 0.15 6.29
N LEU A 151 -10.01 -0.97 6.67
CA LEU A 151 -9.23 -1.04 7.91
C LEU A 151 -7.93 -0.24 7.80
N HIS A 152 -7.26 -0.31 6.66
CA HIS A 152 -6.06 0.50 6.39
C HIS A 152 -6.35 2.01 6.50
N LYS A 153 -7.46 2.48 5.91
CA LYS A 153 -7.92 3.87 6.04
C LYS A 153 -8.15 4.26 7.51
N ASN A 154 -8.77 3.39 8.30
CA ASN A 154 -9.02 3.64 9.73
C ASN A 154 -7.70 3.77 10.52
N ILE A 155 -6.72 2.91 10.26
CA ILE A 155 -5.40 2.99 10.90
C ILE A 155 -4.68 4.29 10.51
N LEU A 156 -4.70 4.66 9.24
CA LEU A 156 -4.11 5.92 8.78
C LEU A 156 -4.82 7.14 9.36
N PHE A 157 -6.16 7.08 9.49
CA PHE A 157 -6.93 8.15 10.13
C PHE A 157 -6.56 8.28 11.61
N ARG A 158 -6.55 7.17 12.36
CA ARG A 158 -6.10 7.16 13.75
C ARG A 158 -4.70 7.75 13.92
N ASN A 159 -3.77 7.38 13.04
CA ASN A 159 -2.41 7.89 13.08
C ASN A 159 -2.36 9.42 12.87
N ARG A 160 -3.18 9.96 11.95
CA ARG A 160 -3.31 11.41 11.76
C ARG A 160 -3.87 12.12 12.99
N VAL A 161 -4.89 11.55 13.64
CA VAL A 161 -5.46 12.09 14.89
C VAL A 161 -4.39 12.13 15.98
N MET A 162 -3.65 11.03 16.18
CA MET A 162 -2.58 10.98 17.18
C MET A 162 -1.47 12.01 16.90
N LYS A 163 -1.07 12.14 15.64
CA LYS A 163 -0.11 13.18 15.25
C LYS A 163 -0.65 14.59 15.55
N PHE A 164 -1.88 14.88 15.17
CA PHE A 164 -2.50 16.18 15.43
C PHE A 164 -2.53 16.52 16.92
N LEU A 165 -2.91 15.55 17.78
CA LEU A 165 -2.93 15.75 19.22
C LEU A 165 -1.53 16.06 19.77
N ARG A 166 -0.51 15.31 19.35
CA ARG A 166 0.87 15.57 19.75
C ARG A 166 1.33 16.95 19.30
N ASP A 167 1.16 17.26 18.01
CA ASP A 167 1.54 18.56 17.47
C ASP A 167 0.86 19.70 18.25
N LYS A 168 -0.44 19.55 18.56
CA LYS A 168 -1.21 20.53 19.31
C LYS A 168 -0.70 20.72 20.74
N MET A 169 -0.36 19.64 21.42
CA MET A 169 0.21 19.69 22.78
C MET A 169 1.57 20.37 22.76
N TRP A 170 2.43 20.06 21.79
CA TRP A 170 3.72 20.74 21.60
C TRP A 170 3.55 22.24 21.35
N ASP A 171 2.60 22.66 20.49
CA ASP A 171 2.29 24.06 20.22
C ASP A 171 1.82 24.82 21.46
N MET A 172 1.17 24.12 22.40
CA MET A 172 0.73 24.66 23.69
C MET A 172 1.84 24.72 24.75
N GLY A 173 3.06 24.26 24.41
CA GLY A 173 4.21 24.29 25.33
C GLY A 173 4.41 23.03 26.19
N PHE A 174 3.60 21.98 25.98
CA PHE A 174 3.82 20.70 26.65
C PHE A 174 4.98 19.92 26.00
N SER A 175 5.63 19.08 26.80
CA SER A 175 6.67 18.16 26.33
C SER A 175 6.21 16.71 26.56
N GLU A 176 6.46 15.84 25.59
CA GLU A 176 6.16 14.41 25.69
C GLU A 176 7.37 13.68 26.29
N PHE A 177 7.15 12.93 27.35
CA PHE A 177 8.15 12.09 27.99
C PHE A 177 7.73 10.64 27.90
N GLN A 178 8.67 9.77 27.57
CA GLN A 178 8.49 8.33 27.66
C GLN A 178 8.86 7.88 29.07
N THR A 179 7.86 7.41 29.83
CA THR A 179 8.07 6.81 31.14
C THR A 179 8.31 5.31 31.00
N PRO A 180 9.01 4.66 31.95
CA PRO A 180 9.15 3.22 31.99
C PRO A 180 7.78 2.54 32.02
N ILE A 181 7.60 1.48 31.19
CA ILE A 181 6.37 0.68 31.15
C ILE A 181 6.34 -0.31 32.33
N LEU A 182 7.53 -0.89 32.65
CA LEU A 182 7.69 -1.79 33.79
C LEU A 182 8.19 -0.98 34.99
N THR A 183 7.42 -1.00 36.05
CA THR A 183 7.77 -0.35 37.32
C THR A 183 7.63 -1.36 38.47
N ALA A 184 8.21 -1.06 39.63
CA ALA A 184 7.90 -1.81 40.85
C ALA A 184 6.38 -1.67 41.15
N SER A 185 5.81 -2.69 41.80
CA SER A 185 4.40 -2.69 42.15
C SER A 185 4.01 -1.44 42.95
N SER A 186 2.84 -0.88 42.62
CA SER A 186 2.27 0.27 43.33
C SER A 186 1.24 -0.19 44.33
N PRO A 187 1.26 0.29 45.58
CA PRO A 187 0.27 -0.09 46.59
C PRO A 187 -1.16 0.33 46.21
N GLU A 188 -1.31 1.20 45.20
CA GLU A 188 -2.61 1.65 44.69
C GLU A 188 -3.07 0.90 43.42
N GLY A 189 -2.25 -0.04 42.93
CA GLY A 189 -2.56 -0.83 41.74
C GLY A 189 -3.61 -1.90 42.02
N ALA A 190 -4.65 -1.98 41.17
CA ALA A 190 -5.71 -2.99 41.31
C ALA A 190 -5.22 -4.41 40.95
N ARG A 191 -4.16 -4.54 40.13
CA ARG A 191 -3.47 -5.78 39.77
C ARG A 191 -2.05 -5.49 39.32
N ASP A 192 -1.10 -6.24 39.83
CA ASP A 192 0.26 -6.33 39.32
C ASP A 192 0.34 -7.53 38.35
N PHE A 193 1.02 -7.36 37.22
CA PHE A 193 1.27 -8.42 36.25
C PHE A 193 2.69 -8.95 36.39
#